data_1193c0e102bb38cb3baac8d2cb9c9522
#
_entry.id   1193c0e102bb38cb3baac8d2cb9c9522
#
_cell.length_a   1.000
_cell.length_b   1.000
_cell.length_c   1.000
_cell.angle_alpha   90.00
_cell.angle_beta   90.00
_cell.angle_gamma   90.00
#
_symmetry.space_group_name_H-M   'P 1'
#
loop_
_entity.id
_entity.type
_entity.pdbx_description
1 polymer ?
#
loop_
_entity_poly.entity_id
_entity_poly.type
_entity_poly.pdbx_seq_one_letter_code
_entity_poly.pdbx_strand_id
1 'polypeptide(L)'
;MIEFAKTNDKNELSSLWQMTFLEDSKVIEYFFNNVLKDVVTPVIKIDGEIASSLFLLPCKIGEYKGMCVYCAMTKYSHRGKGYMKELLDFSYNYCLEKGFDFLFLVPAEESLFDYYEKCGFNEFGISRRIILDATIPENKERLNYQYKIDFDSSIIDYWKNCCVVYGGEITDFGLVSRDDETVIRNAKGDFIEIPQDYKKEKTIIQGDISFGEEYTPAMIRTENKELLELDCYIGITLE
;
A
#
# COMPACT_ATOMS: atom_id res chain seq x y z
N MET A 1 -8.27 24.96 0.35
CA MET A 1 -7.10 25.11 1.25
C MET A 1 -6.82 23.74 1.84
N ILE A 2 -5.55 23.33 1.91
CA ILE A 2 -5.15 22.07 2.56
C ILE A 2 -5.05 22.31 4.06
N GLU A 3 -5.62 21.39 4.84
CA GLU A 3 -5.52 21.36 6.30
C GLU A 3 -5.35 19.92 6.78
N PHE A 4 -5.05 19.74 8.07
CA PHE A 4 -5.05 18.40 8.66
C PHE A 4 -6.44 18.07 9.20
N ALA A 5 -6.87 16.82 8.99
CA ALA A 5 -8.13 16.33 9.50
C ALA A 5 -8.21 16.44 11.03
N LYS A 6 -9.40 16.71 11.51
CA LYS A 6 -9.72 16.80 12.95
C LYS A 6 -10.57 15.61 13.38
N THR A 7 -10.72 15.40 14.67
CA THR A 7 -11.54 14.31 15.21
C THR A 7 -12.96 14.30 14.65
N ASN A 8 -13.54 15.47 14.39
CA ASN A 8 -14.89 15.61 13.85
C ASN A 8 -14.99 15.18 12.37
N ASP A 9 -13.87 15.05 11.66
CA ASP A 9 -13.83 14.66 10.25
C ASP A 9 -13.91 13.13 10.06
N LYS A 10 -13.82 12.34 11.15
CA LYS A 10 -13.81 10.87 11.13
C LYS A 10 -14.93 10.27 10.29
N ASN A 11 -16.17 10.71 10.52
CA ASN A 11 -17.33 10.14 9.82
C ASN A 11 -17.29 10.43 8.31
N GLU A 12 -16.85 11.62 7.93
CA GLU A 12 -16.74 12.01 6.54
C GLU A 12 -15.61 11.27 5.84
N LEU A 13 -14.47 11.12 6.49
CA LEU A 13 -13.34 10.30 6.01
C LEU A 13 -13.74 8.83 5.85
N SER A 14 -14.45 8.26 6.84
CA SER A 14 -14.94 6.88 6.76
C SER A 14 -15.88 6.67 5.57
N SER A 15 -16.81 7.62 5.35
CA SER A 15 -17.73 7.57 4.21
C SER A 15 -16.99 7.70 2.88
N LEU A 16 -16.02 8.60 2.79
CA LEU A 16 -15.20 8.77 1.59
C LEU A 16 -14.39 7.52 1.28
N TRP A 17 -13.81 6.89 2.30
CA TRP A 17 -13.08 5.63 2.17
C TRP A 17 -13.98 4.52 1.64
N GLN A 18 -15.11 4.28 2.31
CA GLN A 18 -16.07 3.24 1.91
C GLN A 18 -16.55 3.44 0.47
N MET A 19 -16.86 4.68 0.07
CA MET A 19 -17.30 4.98 -1.30
C MET A 19 -16.20 4.83 -2.35
N THR A 20 -14.92 5.03 -1.97
CA THR A 20 -13.82 5.01 -2.93
C THR A 20 -13.34 3.58 -3.20
N PHE A 21 -13.22 2.75 -2.16
CA PHE A 21 -12.63 1.43 -2.23
C PHE A 21 -13.63 0.30 -1.97
N LEU A 22 -14.89 0.61 -1.69
CA LEU A 22 -15.93 -0.35 -1.28
C LEU A 22 -15.53 -1.18 -0.04
N GLU A 23 -14.70 -0.58 0.82
CA GLU A 23 -14.08 -1.21 1.97
C GLU A 23 -15.09 -1.64 3.03
N ASP A 24 -14.83 -2.76 3.72
CA ASP A 24 -15.67 -3.20 4.83
C ASP A 24 -15.60 -2.20 6.00
N SER A 25 -16.77 -1.88 6.54
CA SER A 25 -16.89 -0.92 7.64
C SER A 25 -16.10 -1.31 8.87
N LYS A 26 -15.90 -2.62 9.14
CA LYS A 26 -15.11 -3.12 10.27
C LYS A 26 -13.62 -2.80 10.09
N VAL A 27 -13.12 -2.89 8.87
CA VAL A 27 -11.73 -2.54 8.52
C VAL A 27 -11.50 -1.06 8.75
N ILE A 28 -12.40 -0.23 8.22
CA ILE A 28 -12.37 1.24 8.41
C ILE A 28 -12.44 1.60 9.90
N GLU A 29 -13.36 1.00 10.63
CA GLU A 29 -13.52 1.25 12.07
C GLU A 29 -12.27 0.84 12.86
N TYR A 30 -11.68 -0.31 12.53
CA TYR A 30 -10.45 -0.78 13.18
C TYR A 30 -9.30 0.22 12.95
N PHE A 31 -9.12 0.70 11.72
CA PHE A 31 -8.11 1.70 11.38
C PHE A 31 -8.28 2.97 12.22
N PHE A 32 -9.47 3.53 12.23
CA PHE A 32 -9.75 4.75 12.97
C PHE A 32 -9.58 4.61 14.49
N ASN A 33 -9.79 3.42 15.03
CA ASN A 33 -9.70 3.19 16.47
C ASN A 33 -8.27 2.85 16.94
N ASN A 34 -7.45 2.23 16.07
CA ASN A 34 -6.17 1.66 16.48
C ASN A 34 -4.96 2.29 15.79
N VAL A 35 -5.12 2.83 14.58
CA VAL A 35 -4.01 3.33 13.75
C VAL A 35 -4.02 4.86 13.66
N LEU A 36 -5.18 5.47 13.47
CA LEU A 36 -5.32 6.90 13.12
C LEU A 36 -4.62 7.87 14.08
N LYS A 37 -4.51 7.54 15.36
CA LYS A 37 -3.88 8.42 16.37
C LYS A 37 -2.42 8.80 16.03
N ASP A 38 -1.73 7.93 15.28
CA ASP A 38 -0.33 8.08 14.91
C ASP A 38 -0.16 8.48 13.43
N VAL A 39 -1.27 8.79 12.75
CA VAL A 39 -1.34 9.03 11.31
C VAL A 39 -1.65 10.48 11.00
N VAL A 40 -0.87 11.07 10.12
CA VAL A 40 -1.12 12.41 9.58
C VAL A 40 -2.09 12.31 8.42
N THR A 41 -3.14 13.12 8.44
CA THR A 41 -4.23 13.05 7.45
C THR A 41 -4.47 14.41 6.82
N PRO A 42 -3.76 14.78 5.76
CA PRO A 42 -4.06 16.00 5.02
C PRO A 42 -5.37 15.87 4.23
N VAL A 43 -6.16 16.94 4.22
CA VAL A 43 -7.44 17.01 3.53
C VAL A 43 -7.58 18.31 2.74
N ILE A 44 -8.31 18.25 1.64
CA ILE A 44 -8.84 19.43 0.94
C ILE A 44 -10.34 19.51 1.20
N LYS A 45 -10.78 20.63 1.76
CA LYS A 45 -12.20 20.92 1.94
C LYS A 45 -12.70 21.95 0.94
N ILE A 46 -13.86 21.68 0.36
CA ILE A 46 -14.61 22.56 -0.53
C ILE A 46 -16.01 22.74 0.07
N ASP A 47 -16.40 23.97 0.27
CA ASP A 47 -17.69 24.34 0.89
C ASP A 47 -17.95 23.66 2.26
N GLY A 48 -16.85 23.42 3.01
CA GLY A 48 -16.89 22.79 4.32
C GLY A 48 -16.84 21.26 4.32
N GLU A 49 -16.90 20.62 3.16
CA GLU A 49 -16.84 19.16 3.00
C GLU A 49 -15.48 18.68 2.48
N ILE A 50 -15.06 17.49 2.89
CA ILE A 50 -13.81 16.86 2.41
C ILE A 50 -14.00 16.44 0.94
N ALA A 51 -13.26 17.08 0.06
CA ALA A 51 -13.24 16.77 -1.37
C ALA A 51 -12.18 15.72 -1.72
N SER A 52 -11.03 15.75 -1.02
CA SER A 52 -9.92 14.83 -1.23
C SER A 52 -9.13 14.64 0.06
N SER A 53 -8.56 13.46 0.25
CA SER A 53 -7.78 13.09 1.43
C SER A 53 -6.83 11.92 1.14
N LEU A 54 -5.81 11.78 1.98
CA LEU A 54 -4.95 10.59 2.07
C LEU A 54 -4.47 10.43 3.52
N PHE A 55 -3.97 9.24 3.85
CA PHE A 55 -3.30 9.00 5.13
C PHE A 55 -1.80 8.87 4.91
N LEU A 56 -1.00 9.36 5.85
CA LEU A 56 0.46 9.25 5.86
C LEU A 56 0.87 8.31 6.99
N LEU A 57 1.25 7.09 6.65
CA LEU A 57 1.69 6.06 7.58
C LEU A 57 3.21 6.12 7.73
N PRO A 58 3.77 6.22 8.95
CA PRO A 58 5.21 6.17 9.15
C PRO A 58 5.80 4.84 8.67
N CYS A 59 6.90 4.91 7.91
CA CYS A 59 7.64 3.74 7.46
C CYS A 59 9.14 4.04 7.41
N LYS A 60 9.95 3.01 7.16
CA LYS A 60 11.40 3.15 7.02
C LYS A 60 11.98 2.13 6.05
N ILE A 61 13.14 2.46 5.50
CA ILE A 61 13.98 1.59 4.68
C ILE A 61 15.39 1.67 5.27
N GLY A 62 15.81 0.65 6.02
CA GLY A 62 17.02 0.73 6.81
C GLY A 62 17.01 1.91 7.77
N GLU A 63 17.97 2.83 7.64
CA GLU A 63 18.07 4.04 8.46
C GLU A 63 17.22 5.22 7.93
N TYR A 64 16.76 5.16 6.69
CA TYR A 64 15.94 6.20 6.09
C TYR A 64 14.51 6.14 6.59
N LYS A 65 13.98 7.30 6.97
CA LYS A 65 12.61 7.46 7.49
C LYS A 65 11.72 8.06 6.43
N GLY A 66 10.50 7.56 6.31
CA GLY A 66 9.55 8.06 5.33
C GLY A 66 8.10 7.93 5.78
N MET A 67 7.23 8.34 4.88
CA MET A 67 5.79 8.18 5.03
C MET A 67 5.24 7.43 3.83
N CYS A 68 4.34 6.48 4.09
CA CYS A 68 3.57 5.79 3.07
C CYS A 68 2.23 6.50 2.86
N VAL A 69 1.94 6.86 1.64
CA VAL A 69 0.59 7.33 1.25
C VAL A 69 -0.34 6.13 1.23
N TYR A 70 -1.36 6.19 2.04
CA TYR A 70 -2.38 5.16 2.17
C TYR A 70 -3.76 5.74 1.91
N CYS A 71 -4.64 5.00 1.23
CA CYS A 71 -6.00 5.42 0.90
C CYS A 71 -6.07 6.83 0.30
N ALA A 72 -5.43 7.05 -0.84
CA ALA A 72 -5.54 8.29 -1.61
C ALA A 72 -6.94 8.41 -2.23
N MET A 73 -7.76 9.31 -1.71
CA MET A 73 -9.20 9.40 -2.00
C MET A 73 -9.59 10.76 -2.54
N THR A 74 -10.45 10.77 -3.56
CA THR A 74 -11.11 12.00 -4.04
C THR A 74 -12.56 11.71 -4.37
N LYS A 75 -13.49 12.51 -3.80
CA LYS A 75 -14.92 12.42 -4.13
C LYS A 75 -15.11 12.46 -5.65
N TYR A 76 -15.95 11.60 -6.19
CA TYR A 76 -16.18 11.48 -7.64
C TYR A 76 -16.46 12.83 -8.31
N SER A 77 -17.32 13.67 -7.71
CA SER A 77 -17.66 15.02 -8.20
C SER A 77 -16.48 16.01 -8.21
N HIS A 78 -15.37 15.64 -7.58
CA HIS A 78 -14.18 16.48 -7.42
C HIS A 78 -12.93 15.91 -8.13
N ARG A 79 -13.08 14.75 -8.80
CA ARG A 79 -12.01 14.17 -9.62
C ARG A 79 -11.68 15.05 -10.83
N GLY A 80 -10.45 14.93 -11.34
CA GLY A 80 -9.96 15.69 -12.49
C GLY A 80 -9.66 17.16 -12.22
N LYS A 81 -9.75 17.63 -10.95
CA LYS A 81 -9.48 19.03 -10.57
C LYS A 81 -8.08 19.24 -9.97
N GLY A 82 -7.24 18.21 -9.95
CA GLY A 82 -5.86 18.30 -9.46
C GLY A 82 -5.69 18.14 -7.93
N TYR A 83 -6.75 17.98 -7.16
CA TYR A 83 -6.70 17.97 -5.70
C TYR A 83 -5.78 16.89 -5.12
N MET A 84 -5.78 15.68 -5.67
CA MET A 84 -4.88 14.64 -5.20
C MET A 84 -3.42 15.00 -5.47
N LYS A 85 -3.11 15.60 -6.62
CA LYS A 85 -1.76 16.09 -6.90
C LYS A 85 -1.34 17.16 -5.88
N GLU A 86 -2.22 18.10 -5.56
CA GLU A 86 -1.95 19.12 -4.54
C GLU A 86 -1.68 18.49 -3.16
N LEU A 87 -2.44 17.45 -2.78
CA LEU A 87 -2.22 16.72 -1.53
C LEU A 87 -0.89 15.97 -1.52
N LEU A 88 -0.51 15.33 -2.63
CA LEU A 88 0.78 14.63 -2.74
C LEU A 88 1.96 15.62 -2.66
N ASP A 89 1.87 16.76 -3.34
CA ASP A 89 2.89 17.80 -3.26
C ASP A 89 3.01 18.38 -1.85
N PHE A 90 1.87 18.66 -1.21
CA PHE A 90 1.83 19.08 0.20
C PHE A 90 2.43 18.04 1.14
N SER A 91 2.06 16.78 0.97
CA SER A 91 2.55 15.67 1.79
C SER A 91 4.05 15.48 1.67
N TYR A 92 4.58 15.59 0.47
CA TYR A 92 6.03 15.51 0.25
C TYR A 92 6.78 16.66 0.93
N ASN A 93 6.32 17.89 0.77
CA ASN A 93 6.91 19.03 1.45
C ASN A 93 6.83 18.91 2.96
N TYR A 94 5.69 18.45 3.49
CA TYR A 94 5.52 18.14 4.91
C TYR A 94 6.53 17.09 5.40
N CYS A 95 6.76 16.04 4.63
CA CYS A 95 7.78 15.02 4.93
C CYS A 95 9.17 15.67 5.07
N LEU A 96 9.59 16.46 4.09
CA LEU A 96 10.89 17.14 4.13
C LEU A 96 11.02 18.09 5.32
N GLU A 97 9.99 18.90 5.61
CA GLU A 97 9.96 19.82 6.76
C GLU A 97 10.06 19.08 8.10
N LYS A 98 9.56 17.85 8.19
CA LYS A 98 9.62 17.00 9.38
C LYS A 98 10.88 16.15 9.46
N GLY A 99 11.79 16.26 8.47
CA GLY A 99 13.05 15.52 8.43
C GLY A 99 12.88 14.05 8.02
N PHE A 100 11.83 13.74 7.23
CA PHE A 100 11.71 12.47 6.55
C PHE A 100 12.44 12.52 5.20
N ASP A 101 12.97 11.38 4.77
CA ASP A 101 13.81 11.25 3.59
C ASP A 101 12.98 10.98 2.32
N PHE A 102 11.76 10.42 2.46
CA PHE A 102 10.94 10.02 1.32
C PHE A 102 9.44 9.98 1.59
N LEU A 103 8.68 10.06 0.51
CA LEU A 103 7.27 9.71 0.43
C LEU A 103 7.12 8.47 -0.46
N PHE A 104 6.36 7.48 -0.02
CA PHE A 104 6.24 6.18 -0.65
C PHE A 104 4.78 5.83 -0.89
N LEU A 105 4.48 5.05 -1.92
CA LEU A 105 3.15 4.49 -2.15
C LEU A 105 3.22 3.20 -2.99
N VAL A 106 2.14 2.41 -2.90
CA VAL A 106 1.88 1.30 -3.80
C VAL A 106 0.66 1.68 -4.63
N PRO A 107 0.79 1.81 -5.97
CA PRO A 107 -0.36 2.06 -6.84
C PRO A 107 -1.33 0.87 -6.80
N ALA A 108 -2.63 1.14 -6.66
CA ALA A 108 -3.65 0.08 -6.67
C ALA A 108 -3.84 -0.58 -8.05
N GLU A 109 -3.42 0.11 -9.12
CA GLU A 109 -3.53 -0.39 -10.50
C GLU A 109 -2.31 0.07 -11.30
N GLU A 110 -1.93 -0.72 -12.29
CA GLU A 110 -0.81 -0.41 -13.20
C GLU A 110 -1.03 0.93 -13.93
N SER A 111 -2.26 1.27 -14.26
CA SER A 111 -2.62 2.55 -14.90
C SER A 111 -2.29 3.79 -14.07
N LEU A 112 -2.07 3.66 -12.76
CA LEU A 112 -1.75 4.76 -11.87
C LEU A 112 -0.26 5.11 -11.82
N PHE A 113 0.63 4.27 -12.32
CA PHE A 113 2.08 4.57 -12.36
C PHE A 113 2.35 5.86 -13.14
N ASP A 114 1.81 6.00 -14.35
CA ASP A 114 1.95 7.23 -15.16
C ASP A 114 1.42 8.48 -14.45
N TYR A 115 0.39 8.32 -13.63
CA TYR A 115 -0.18 9.42 -12.85
C TYR A 115 0.78 9.86 -11.74
N TYR A 116 1.30 8.90 -10.97
CA TYR A 116 2.21 9.20 -9.87
C TYR A 116 3.58 9.67 -10.37
N GLU A 117 4.05 9.19 -11.52
CA GLU A 117 5.24 9.72 -12.18
C GLU A 117 5.10 11.24 -12.45
N LYS A 118 3.96 11.67 -13.00
CA LYS A 118 3.62 13.10 -13.19
C LYS A 118 3.48 13.88 -11.87
N CYS A 119 3.34 13.19 -10.75
CA CYS A 119 3.39 13.74 -9.40
C CYS A 119 4.80 13.71 -8.79
N GLY A 120 5.83 13.34 -9.54
CA GLY A 120 7.23 13.36 -9.12
C GLY A 120 7.69 12.09 -8.37
N PHE A 121 6.95 10.99 -8.50
CA PHE A 121 7.38 9.68 -7.99
C PHE A 121 8.16 8.92 -9.06
N ASN A 122 9.06 8.06 -8.62
CA ASN A 122 9.78 7.10 -9.44
C ASN A 122 9.36 5.69 -9.06
N GLU A 123 9.39 4.77 -9.99
CA GLU A 123 9.23 3.35 -9.71
C GLU A 123 10.25 2.89 -8.69
N PHE A 124 9.84 2.00 -7.77
CA PHE A 124 10.69 1.62 -6.66
C PHE A 124 10.37 0.23 -6.11
N GLY A 125 11.44 -0.45 -5.72
CA GLY A 125 11.38 -1.72 -5.02
C GLY A 125 11.12 -2.90 -5.93
N ILE A 126 11.19 -4.09 -5.34
CA ILE A 126 11.05 -5.37 -6.03
C ILE A 126 10.11 -6.30 -5.26
N SER A 127 9.29 -7.03 -5.98
CA SER A 127 8.47 -8.12 -5.49
C SER A 127 8.31 -9.18 -6.58
N ARG A 128 7.72 -10.32 -6.24
CA ARG A 128 7.31 -11.33 -7.21
C ARG A 128 5.82 -11.58 -7.13
N ARG A 129 5.20 -11.84 -8.28
CA ARG A 129 3.80 -12.21 -8.36
C ARG A 129 3.60 -13.45 -9.22
N ILE A 130 2.54 -14.20 -8.90
CA ILE A 130 2.05 -15.32 -9.70
C ILE A 130 0.57 -15.12 -9.94
N ILE A 131 0.15 -15.34 -11.16
CA ILE A 131 -1.26 -15.44 -11.54
C ILE A 131 -1.57 -16.92 -11.72
N LEU A 132 -2.45 -17.47 -10.91
CA LEU A 132 -2.65 -18.93 -10.78
C LEU A 132 -3.37 -19.62 -11.95
N ASP A 133 -3.68 -18.96 -13.03
CA ASP A 133 -4.16 -19.60 -14.26
C ASP A 133 -3.02 -20.00 -15.22
N ALA A 134 -1.78 -19.69 -14.87
CA ALA A 134 -0.59 -19.94 -15.66
C ALA A 134 0.23 -21.13 -15.13
N THR A 135 1.07 -21.70 -15.99
CA THR A 135 2.08 -22.70 -15.59
C THR A 135 3.08 -22.05 -14.64
N ILE A 136 3.18 -22.57 -13.43
CA ILE A 136 4.09 -22.05 -12.40
C ILE A 136 5.55 -22.30 -12.84
N PRO A 137 6.38 -21.26 -13.01
CA PRO A 137 7.77 -21.45 -13.36
C PRO A 137 8.55 -22.13 -12.23
N GLU A 138 9.41 -23.07 -12.56
CA GLU A 138 10.32 -23.70 -11.60
C GLU A 138 11.54 -22.81 -11.30
N ASN A 139 11.33 -21.61 -10.80
CA ASN A 139 12.42 -20.83 -10.26
C ASN A 139 12.51 -21.08 -8.74
N LYS A 140 13.69 -21.38 -8.24
CA LYS A 140 13.92 -21.74 -6.83
C LYS A 140 14.75 -20.68 -6.08
N GLU A 141 15.08 -19.60 -6.72
CA GLU A 141 15.89 -18.54 -6.11
C GLU A 141 14.98 -17.49 -5.47
N ARG A 142 15.25 -17.17 -4.21
CA ARG A 142 14.63 -16.04 -3.52
C ARG A 142 15.04 -14.73 -4.17
N LEU A 143 14.23 -13.69 -3.98
CA LEU A 143 14.60 -12.33 -4.34
C LEU A 143 15.91 -11.94 -3.63
N ASN A 144 16.82 -11.34 -4.38
CA ASN A 144 18.04 -10.77 -3.81
C ASN A 144 17.78 -9.30 -3.48
N TYR A 145 17.67 -8.98 -2.20
CA TYR A 145 17.49 -7.60 -1.74
C TYR A 145 18.34 -7.33 -0.50
N GLN A 146 18.79 -6.09 -0.37
CA GLN A 146 19.56 -5.63 0.79
C GLN A 146 18.67 -4.98 1.84
N TYR A 147 17.58 -4.38 1.41
CA TYR A 147 16.64 -3.65 2.26
C TYR A 147 15.22 -4.17 2.07
N LYS A 148 14.38 -3.91 3.05
CA LYS A 148 12.92 -4.04 2.95
C LYS A 148 12.26 -2.82 3.54
N ILE A 149 11.03 -2.53 3.10
CA ILE A 149 10.24 -1.52 3.76
C ILE A 149 9.68 -2.07 5.06
N ASP A 150 9.81 -1.31 6.14
CA ASP A 150 9.30 -1.64 7.46
C ASP A 150 8.27 -0.62 7.93
N PHE A 151 7.27 -1.09 8.65
CA PHE A 151 6.22 -0.28 9.27
C PHE A 151 6.12 -0.54 10.76
N ASP A 152 5.50 0.39 11.49
CA ASP A 152 5.22 0.21 12.91
C ASP A 152 4.27 -0.97 13.15
N SER A 153 4.41 -1.61 14.32
CA SER A 153 3.63 -2.80 14.69
C SER A 153 2.11 -2.57 14.63
N SER A 154 1.64 -1.38 14.98
CA SER A 154 0.22 -1.03 14.89
C SER A 154 -0.33 -1.08 13.47
N ILE A 155 0.47 -0.71 12.47
CA ILE A 155 0.12 -0.77 11.06
C ILE A 155 0.14 -2.23 10.58
N ILE A 156 1.17 -2.99 10.97
CA ILE A 156 1.26 -4.42 10.67
C ILE A 156 0.08 -5.19 11.27
N ASP A 157 -0.28 -4.90 12.53
CA ASP A 157 -1.42 -5.53 13.19
C ASP A 157 -2.76 -5.14 12.53
N TYR A 158 -2.88 -3.91 12.04
CA TYR A 158 -4.03 -3.49 11.26
C TYR A 158 -4.17 -4.34 9.99
N TRP A 159 -3.12 -4.48 9.18
CA TRP A 159 -3.18 -5.29 7.96
C TRP A 159 -3.46 -6.77 8.24
N LYS A 160 -2.88 -7.35 9.31
CA LYS A 160 -3.24 -8.72 9.74
C LYS A 160 -4.72 -8.86 10.04
N ASN A 161 -5.32 -7.88 10.71
CA ASN A 161 -6.75 -7.89 10.98
C ASN A 161 -7.60 -7.70 9.72
N CYS A 162 -7.17 -6.86 8.78
CA CYS A 162 -7.81 -6.75 7.48
C CYS A 162 -7.80 -8.09 6.75
N CYS A 163 -6.65 -8.76 6.68
CA CYS A 163 -6.54 -10.08 6.06
C CYS A 163 -7.49 -11.12 6.67
N VAL A 164 -7.67 -11.09 7.99
CA VAL A 164 -8.63 -12.00 8.68
C VAL A 164 -10.06 -11.68 8.26
N VAL A 165 -10.44 -10.41 8.12
CA VAL A 165 -11.77 -10.00 7.65
C VAL A 165 -12.05 -10.54 6.25
N TYR A 166 -11.06 -10.50 5.37
CA TYR A 166 -11.16 -11.02 4.00
C TYR A 166 -10.78 -12.50 3.86
N GLY A 167 -10.52 -13.20 4.97
CA GLY A 167 -10.08 -14.58 4.94
C GLY A 167 -8.65 -14.80 4.43
N GLY A 168 -7.82 -13.74 4.39
CA GLY A 168 -6.41 -13.79 4.01
C GLY A 168 -5.46 -13.96 5.19
N GLU A 169 -4.17 -14.09 4.90
CA GLU A 169 -3.07 -14.12 5.87
C GLU A 169 -1.94 -13.20 5.40
N ILE A 170 -1.29 -12.50 6.36
CA ILE A 170 0.03 -11.94 6.12
C ILE A 170 1.05 -13.02 6.45
N THR A 171 1.84 -13.40 5.48
CA THR A 171 2.92 -14.37 5.62
C THR A 171 4.28 -13.65 5.64
N ASP A 172 5.36 -14.40 5.87
CA ASP A 172 6.74 -13.90 5.67
C ASP A 172 7.01 -13.48 4.22
N PHE A 173 6.08 -13.76 3.31
CA PHE A 173 6.13 -13.49 1.86
C PHE A 173 5.31 -12.28 1.43
N GLY A 174 4.56 -11.66 2.33
CA GLY A 174 3.68 -10.54 2.04
C GLY A 174 2.20 -10.83 2.27
N LEU A 175 1.35 -9.99 1.70
CA LEU A 175 -0.08 -10.12 1.76
C LEU A 175 -0.56 -11.18 0.75
N VAL A 176 -1.33 -12.15 1.23
CA VAL A 176 -2.03 -13.11 0.37
C VAL A 176 -3.50 -12.76 0.41
N SER A 177 -4.03 -12.20 -0.69
CA SER A 177 -5.47 -11.98 -0.81
C SER A 177 -6.18 -13.26 -1.25
N ARG A 178 -7.39 -13.46 -0.74
CA ARG A 178 -8.23 -14.62 -1.02
C ARG A 178 -9.51 -14.24 -1.74
N ASP A 179 -9.85 -15.07 -2.73
CA ASP A 179 -11.24 -15.44 -2.97
C ASP A 179 -11.49 -16.79 -2.33
N ASP A 180 -12.31 -16.71 -1.30
CA ASP A 180 -13.08 -17.77 -0.60
C ASP A 180 -12.47 -19.10 -0.21
N GLU A 181 -11.33 -19.52 -0.22
CA GLU A 181 -10.93 -20.83 0.39
C GLU A 181 -9.46 -21.24 0.29
N THR A 182 -8.51 -20.36 -0.02
CA THR A 182 -7.13 -20.80 -0.09
C THR A 182 -6.25 -20.33 1.02
N VAL A 183 -5.65 -21.25 1.68
CA VAL A 183 -4.52 -21.01 2.56
C VAL A 183 -3.26 -21.32 1.79
N ILE A 184 -2.47 -20.29 1.50
CA ILE A 184 -1.12 -20.50 1.04
C ILE A 184 -0.23 -20.35 2.26
N ARG A 185 0.31 -21.48 2.70
CA ARG A 185 1.28 -21.50 3.80
C ARG A 185 2.65 -21.70 3.22
N ASN A 186 3.59 -20.84 3.55
CA ASN A 186 4.99 -21.16 3.43
C ASN A 186 5.70 -20.98 4.76
N ALA A 187 6.26 -22.06 5.24
CA ALA A 187 7.23 -22.04 6.29
C ALA A 187 8.61 -22.20 5.62
N LYS A 188 9.36 -21.12 5.49
CA LYS A 188 10.80 -21.16 5.18
C LYS A 188 11.24 -21.34 3.72
N GLY A 189 10.50 -20.81 2.77
CA GLY A 189 11.00 -20.74 1.37
C GLY A 189 10.86 -22.01 0.57
N ASP A 190 10.01 -22.93 1.00
CA ASP A 190 9.66 -24.12 0.26
C ASP A 190 8.42 -23.90 -0.59
N PHE A 191 8.24 -24.75 -1.59
CA PHE A 191 7.17 -24.72 -2.57
C PHE A 191 5.78 -24.69 -1.90
N ILE A 192 4.90 -23.85 -2.41
CA ILE A 192 3.50 -23.78 -1.99
C ILE A 192 2.70 -24.77 -2.83
N GLU A 193 2.18 -25.82 -2.19
CA GLU A 193 1.21 -26.70 -2.84
C GLU A 193 -0.13 -25.97 -2.96
N ILE A 194 -0.53 -25.67 -4.20
CA ILE A 194 -1.82 -25.05 -4.49
C ILE A 194 -2.82 -26.18 -4.71
N PRO A 195 -3.91 -26.27 -3.94
CA PRO A 195 -4.93 -27.27 -4.15
C PRO A 195 -5.50 -27.24 -5.56
N GLN A 196 -5.76 -28.39 -6.18
CA GLN A 196 -6.20 -28.51 -7.57
C GLN A 196 -7.55 -27.83 -7.87
N ASP A 197 -8.36 -27.56 -6.86
CA ASP A 197 -9.68 -26.96 -6.99
C ASP A 197 -9.65 -25.44 -7.23
N TYR A 198 -8.48 -24.84 -7.14
CA TYR A 198 -8.20 -23.40 -7.27
C TYR A 198 -8.17 -22.87 -8.69
N LYS A 199 -8.47 -23.63 -9.67
CA LYS A 199 -8.35 -23.28 -11.11
C LYS A 199 -9.43 -22.32 -11.62
N LYS A 200 -10.28 -21.75 -10.78
CA LYS A 200 -11.48 -21.06 -11.26
C LYS A 200 -11.42 -19.54 -11.23
N GLU A 201 -10.58 -18.91 -10.43
CA GLU A 201 -10.47 -17.45 -10.37
C GLU A 201 -9.02 -17.00 -10.26
N LYS A 202 -8.72 -15.81 -10.74
CA LYS A 202 -7.37 -15.24 -10.73
C LYS A 202 -6.91 -14.98 -9.30
N THR A 203 -6.25 -15.92 -8.68
CA THR A 203 -5.57 -15.67 -7.40
C THR A 203 -4.19 -15.14 -7.71
N ILE A 204 -3.87 -13.96 -7.20
CA ILE A 204 -2.55 -13.35 -7.30
C ILE A 204 -1.83 -13.62 -5.98
N ILE A 205 -0.64 -14.22 -6.07
CA ILE A 205 0.27 -14.37 -4.95
C ILE A 205 1.41 -13.40 -5.17
N GLN A 206 1.71 -12.60 -4.17
CA GLN A 206 2.77 -11.60 -4.23
C GLN A 206 3.69 -11.75 -3.02
N GLY A 207 4.96 -11.43 -3.18
CA GLY A 207 5.87 -11.42 -2.06
C GLY A 207 7.30 -11.87 -2.39
N ASP A 208 8.05 -12.22 -1.35
CA ASP A 208 9.37 -12.85 -1.47
C ASP A 208 9.21 -14.36 -1.70
N ILE A 209 8.65 -14.70 -2.82
CA ILE A 209 8.44 -16.08 -3.24
C ILE A 209 9.56 -16.54 -4.16
N SER A 210 9.88 -17.84 -4.13
CA SER A 210 10.99 -18.42 -4.90
C SER A 210 10.68 -18.62 -6.38
N PHE A 211 9.50 -18.22 -6.85
CA PHE A 211 9.03 -18.38 -8.22
C PHE A 211 8.10 -17.21 -8.59
N GLY A 212 7.75 -17.10 -9.84
CA GLY A 212 6.90 -16.02 -10.34
C GLY A 212 7.66 -14.93 -11.10
N GLU A 213 6.92 -13.96 -11.58
CA GLU A 213 7.44 -12.81 -12.31
C GLU A 213 7.89 -11.72 -11.34
N GLU A 214 9.12 -11.24 -11.52
CA GLU A 214 9.59 -10.06 -10.79
C GLU A 214 8.95 -8.80 -11.38
N TYR A 215 8.53 -7.90 -10.50
CA TYR A 215 7.94 -6.63 -10.89
C TYR A 215 8.25 -5.55 -9.86
N THR A 216 8.07 -4.30 -10.26
CA THR A 216 8.21 -3.14 -9.38
C THR A 216 6.83 -2.79 -8.82
N PRO A 217 6.58 -3.04 -7.52
CA PRO A 217 5.23 -2.90 -6.95
C PRO A 217 4.88 -1.49 -6.52
N ALA A 218 5.87 -0.61 -6.39
CA ALA A 218 5.72 0.62 -5.64
C ALA A 218 6.36 1.82 -6.32
N MET A 219 6.11 2.99 -5.75
CA MET A 219 6.72 4.24 -6.19
C MET A 219 7.22 5.06 -5.00
N ILE A 220 8.32 5.78 -5.19
CA ILE A 220 8.95 6.62 -4.18
C ILE A 220 9.21 8.03 -4.72
N ARG A 221 9.04 9.04 -3.86
CA ARG A 221 9.44 10.42 -4.13
C ARG A 221 10.47 10.84 -3.09
N THR A 222 11.67 11.19 -3.54
CA THR A 222 12.80 11.56 -2.69
C THR A 222 13.78 12.43 -3.47
N GLU A 223 14.52 13.28 -2.77
CA GLU A 223 15.70 13.99 -3.31
C GLU A 223 17.00 13.20 -3.12
N ASN A 224 16.95 12.16 -2.28
CA ASN A 224 18.11 11.31 -2.03
C ASN A 224 18.27 10.26 -3.13
N LYS A 225 19.28 10.46 -3.99
CA LYS A 225 19.55 9.56 -5.12
C LYS A 225 19.98 8.16 -4.69
N GLU A 226 20.62 8.01 -3.53
CA GLU A 226 21.02 6.70 -3.02
C GLU A 226 19.81 5.83 -2.71
N LEU A 227 18.71 6.43 -2.24
CA LEU A 227 17.46 5.72 -2.01
C LEU A 227 16.85 5.13 -3.29
N LEU A 228 16.98 5.80 -4.42
CA LEU A 228 16.42 5.35 -5.70
C LEU A 228 17.16 4.12 -6.26
N GLU A 229 18.38 3.87 -5.80
CA GLU A 229 19.24 2.78 -6.28
C GLU A 229 19.24 1.57 -5.32
N LEU A 230 18.43 1.61 -4.23
CA LEU A 230 18.38 0.52 -3.27
C LEU A 230 17.61 -0.70 -3.79
N ASP A 231 18.22 -1.87 -3.67
CA ASP A 231 17.51 -3.14 -3.80
C ASP A 231 16.61 -3.34 -2.57
N CYS A 232 15.37 -2.88 -2.67
CA CYS A 232 14.40 -2.88 -1.59
C CYS A 232 13.24 -3.82 -1.88
N TYR A 233 13.03 -4.79 -1.00
CA TYR A 233 11.87 -5.66 -1.04
C TYR A 233 10.63 -4.94 -0.50
N ILE A 234 9.55 -5.01 -1.26
CA ILE A 234 8.24 -4.49 -0.87
C ILE A 234 7.31 -5.68 -0.61
N GLY A 235 7.14 -6.00 0.67
CA GLY A 235 6.35 -7.14 1.12
C GLY A 235 4.87 -6.82 1.36
N ILE A 236 4.38 -5.66 0.92
CA ILE A 236 3.03 -5.20 1.16
C ILE A 236 2.38 -4.84 -0.16
N THR A 237 1.28 -5.48 -0.42
CA THR A 237 0.35 -5.10 -1.48
C THR A 237 -0.85 -4.45 -0.81
N LEU A 238 -1.10 -3.21 -1.16
CA LEU A 238 -2.20 -2.41 -0.63
C LEU A 238 -3.39 -2.47 -1.61
N GLU A 239 -3.75 -3.69 -2.07
CA GLU A 239 -4.98 -3.91 -2.84
C GLU A 239 -6.21 -3.94 -1.94
#